data_3fb46ac2c61b9fd4f697cdee80947ee6
#
_entry.id   3fb46ac2c61b9fd4f697cdee80947ee6
#
_cell.length_a   1.000
_cell.length_b   1.000
_cell.length_c   1.000
_cell.angle_alpha   90.00
_cell.angle_beta   90.00
_cell.angle_gamma   90.00
#
_symmetry.space_group_name_H-M   'P 1'
#
loop_
_entity.id
_entity.type
_entity.pdbx_description
1 polymer ?
#
loop_
_entity_poly.entity_id
_entity_poly.type
_entity_poly.pdbx_seq_one_letter_code
_entity_poly.pdbx_strand_id
1 'polypeptide(L)'
;RAARTLPALPDLDAGPLISVGDRLTQVRLDRINALVRGNRDDIELDDRGEPAVRGILVASGVDPATIALAASKGFELLGRERIEGLELDIARFRVPEGRSLGRARKQLAKLLPDAEVDADNIYFASGPGGALPHAALATAADEGTARLGLIDGGVAAHPSVAGRVEQRGFAKGAPSASRHGTAVASLLVGSGSIQGAATGQRLLAADVYGTDPAGGSASAIARAPGWLA
;
A
#
# COMPACT_ATOMS: atom_id res chain seq x y z
N ARG A 1 -1.14 -16.72 -61.07
CA ARG A 1 -1.06 -16.02 -59.76
C ARG A 1 -1.16 -17.10 -58.68
N ALA A 2 -0.02 -17.50 -58.10
CA ALA A 2 0.02 -18.44 -56.98
C ALA A 2 -0.33 -17.72 -55.70
N ALA A 3 -1.34 -18.18 -54.98
CA ALA A 3 -1.67 -17.72 -53.64
C ALA A 3 -0.57 -18.17 -52.66
N ARG A 4 0.12 -17.22 -52.04
CA ARG A 4 1.07 -17.47 -50.96
C ARG A 4 0.26 -17.85 -49.70
N THR A 5 0.27 -19.12 -49.32
CA THR A 5 -0.23 -19.57 -48.01
C THR A 5 0.73 -19.05 -46.97
N LEU A 6 0.21 -18.21 -46.04
CA LEU A 6 0.97 -17.80 -44.86
C LEU A 6 1.19 -19.03 -43.98
N PRO A 7 2.38 -19.21 -43.37
CA PRO A 7 2.59 -20.28 -42.42
C PRO A 7 1.68 -20.07 -41.21
N ALA A 8 1.06 -21.14 -40.74
CA ALA A 8 0.29 -21.13 -39.47
C ALA A 8 1.22 -20.68 -38.35
N LEU A 9 0.74 -19.73 -37.53
CA LEU A 9 1.42 -19.36 -36.29
C LEU A 9 1.54 -20.61 -35.41
N PRO A 10 2.70 -20.87 -34.78
CA PRO A 10 2.84 -21.97 -33.86
C PRO A 10 1.83 -21.78 -32.72
N ASP A 11 1.13 -22.86 -32.33
CA ASP A 11 0.31 -22.89 -31.15
C ASP A 11 1.17 -22.46 -29.94
N LEU A 12 0.89 -21.27 -29.40
CA LEU A 12 1.50 -20.84 -28.16
C LEU A 12 0.96 -21.75 -27.05
N ASP A 13 1.76 -22.73 -26.64
CA ASP A 13 1.47 -23.57 -25.52
C ASP A 13 1.28 -22.71 -24.25
N ALA A 14 0.03 -22.48 -23.85
CA ALA A 14 -0.31 -21.69 -22.65
C ALA A 14 0.08 -22.40 -21.35
N GLY A 15 0.46 -23.68 -21.38
CA GLY A 15 0.84 -24.48 -20.23
C GLY A 15 1.90 -23.83 -19.32
N PRO A 16 3.03 -23.32 -19.85
CA PRO A 16 4.04 -22.65 -19.06
C PRO A 16 3.54 -21.38 -18.35
N LEU A 17 2.66 -20.61 -19.01
CA LEU A 17 2.11 -19.36 -18.42
C LEU A 17 1.12 -19.64 -17.29
N ILE A 18 0.27 -20.64 -17.44
CA ILE A 18 -0.67 -21.11 -16.39
C ILE A 18 0.14 -21.58 -15.18
N SER A 19 1.18 -22.38 -15.37
CA SER A 19 2.03 -22.89 -14.28
C SER A 19 2.78 -21.78 -13.53
N VAL A 20 3.16 -20.69 -14.22
CA VAL A 20 3.78 -19.51 -13.59
C VAL A 20 2.75 -18.76 -12.74
N GLY A 21 1.52 -18.56 -13.26
CA GLY A 21 0.44 -17.92 -12.52
C GLY A 21 0.08 -18.67 -11.24
N ASP A 22 -0.07 -19.99 -11.31
CA ASP A 22 -0.35 -20.85 -10.16
C ASP A 22 0.78 -20.77 -9.11
N ARG A 23 2.03 -20.77 -9.56
CA ARG A 23 3.20 -20.66 -8.68
C ARG A 23 3.26 -19.31 -7.98
N LEU A 24 2.99 -18.20 -8.68
CA LEU A 24 2.94 -16.86 -8.08
C LEU A 24 1.80 -16.75 -7.06
N THR A 25 0.64 -17.32 -7.36
CA THR A 25 -0.49 -17.40 -6.44
C THR A 25 -0.13 -18.18 -5.18
N GLN A 26 0.52 -19.33 -5.32
CA GLN A 26 0.94 -20.14 -4.17
C GLN A 26 1.96 -19.40 -3.30
N VAL A 27 2.97 -18.75 -3.90
CA VAL A 27 3.96 -17.94 -3.17
C VAL A 27 3.29 -16.80 -2.40
N ARG A 28 2.27 -16.15 -2.99
CA ARG A 28 1.49 -15.12 -2.30
C ARG A 28 0.75 -15.68 -1.09
N LEU A 29 0.03 -16.80 -1.26
CA LEU A 29 -0.71 -17.45 -0.18
C LEU A 29 0.21 -17.90 0.95
N ASP A 30 1.37 -18.47 0.63
CA ASP A 30 2.36 -18.89 1.63
C ASP A 30 2.90 -17.70 2.42
N ARG A 31 3.15 -16.56 1.76
CA ARG A 31 3.56 -15.30 2.40
C ARG A 31 2.48 -14.76 3.34
N ILE A 32 1.21 -14.73 2.90
CA ILE A 32 0.06 -14.29 3.73
C ILE A 32 -0.06 -15.20 4.96
N ASN A 33 -0.03 -16.52 4.77
CA ASN A 33 -0.13 -17.48 5.84
C ASN A 33 1.02 -17.37 6.85
N ALA A 34 2.24 -17.13 6.37
CA ALA A 34 3.41 -16.93 7.24
C ALA A 34 3.26 -15.64 8.07
N LEU A 35 2.82 -14.54 7.43
CA LEU A 35 2.59 -13.26 8.10
C LEU A 35 1.55 -13.40 9.23
N VAL A 36 0.39 -13.98 8.93
CA VAL A 36 -0.69 -14.16 9.91
C VAL A 36 -0.26 -15.09 11.05
N ARG A 37 0.42 -16.20 10.74
CA ARG A 37 0.90 -17.12 11.78
C ARG A 37 1.93 -16.49 12.72
N GLY A 38 2.80 -15.63 12.19
CA GLY A 38 3.82 -14.95 12.97
C GLY A 38 3.32 -13.76 13.79
N ASN A 39 2.13 -13.22 13.46
CA ASN A 39 1.63 -11.96 14.06
C ASN A 39 0.13 -12.05 14.38
N ARG A 40 -0.27 -13.11 15.07
CA ARG A 40 -1.70 -13.40 15.33
C ARG A 40 -2.39 -12.35 16.22
N ASP A 41 -1.64 -11.61 17.01
CA ASP A 41 -2.18 -10.57 17.87
C ASP A 41 -2.51 -9.28 17.09
N ASP A 42 -1.80 -9.05 15.98
CA ASP A 42 -1.92 -7.83 15.18
C ASP A 42 -2.66 -8.06 13.86
N ILE A 43 -2.65 -9.30 13.32
CA ILE A 43 -3.11 -9.60 11.96
C ILE A 43 -4.08 -10.78 11.96
N GLU A 44 -5.14 -10.67 11.16
CA GLU A 44 -6.05 -11.76 10.84
C GLU A 44 -6.39 -11.77 9.33
N LEU A 45 -7.08 -12.82 8.87
CA LEU A 45 -7.64 -12.85 7.52
C LEU A 45 -9.05 -12.26 7.53
N ASP A 46 -9.36 -11.47 6.52
CA ASP A 46 -10.74 -11.03 6.26
C ASP A 46 -11.59 -12.17 5.64
N ASP A 47 -12.85 -11.89 5.30
CA ASP A 47 -13.77 -12.87 4.70
C ASP A 47 -13.46 -13.19 3.22
N ARG A 48 -12.44 -12.57 2.63
CA ARG A 48 -11.90 -12.86 1.29
C ARG A 48 -10.55 -13.59 1.35
N GLY A 49 -10.02 -13.82 2.55
CA GLY A 49 -8.70 -14.44 2.76
C GLY A 49 -7.52 -13.48 2.61
N GLU A 50 -7.79 -12.18 2.62
CA GLU A 50 -6.74 -11.16 2.57
C GLU A 50 -6.28 -10.77 3.99
N PRO A 51 -4.99 -10.47 4.19
CA PRO A 51 -4.48 -10.05 5.50
C PRO A 51 -5.01 -8.67 5.86
N ALA A 52 -5.44 -8.53 7.10
CA ALA A 52 -5.98 -7.28 7.63
C ALA A 52 -5.51 -7.06 9.07
N VAL A 53 -5.51 -5.80 9.50
CA VAL A 53 -5.27 -5.42 10.90
C VAL A 53 -6.36 -6.04 11.76
N ARG A 54 -5.95 -6.80 12.79
CA ARG A 54 -6.87 -7.56 13.63
C ARG A 54 -7.93 -6.67 14.28
N GLY A 55 -9.19 -7.04 14.05
CA GLY A 55 -10.34 -6.38 14.65
C GLY A 55 -10.56 -4.94 14.22
N ILE A 56 -10.00 -4.51 13.08
CA ILE A 56 -10.13 -3.14 12.60
C ILE A 56 -10.88 -3.10 11.26
N LEU A 57 -11.89 -2.23 11.22
CA LEU A 57 -12.61 -1.87 10.00
C LEU A 57 -12.34 -0.40 9.66
N VAL A 58 -12.32 -0.11 8.38
CA VAL A 58 -12.23 1.24 7.82
C VAL A 58 -13.56 1.56 7.12
N ALA A 59 -14.06 2.77 7.34
CA ALA A 59 -15.23 3.26 6.63
C ALA A 59 -14.93 4.64 6.04
N SER A 60 -15.33 4.87 4.79
CA SER A 60 -15.26 6.17 4.14
C SER A 60 -16.66 6.76 3.94
N GLY A 61 -16.76 8.10 3.93
CA GLY A 61 -18.06 8.79 3.77
C GLY A 61 -18.94 8.74 5.02
N VAL A 62 -18.35 8.72 6.21
CA VAL A 62 -19.07 8.53 7.48
C VAL A 62 -19.47 9.88 8.08
N ASP A 63 -20.74 10.03 8.43
CA ASP A 63 -21.27 11.19 9.14
C ASP A 63 -21.31 10.97 10.69
N PRO A 64 -21.37 12.05 11.50
CA PRO A 64 -21.37 11.93 12.96
C PRO A 64 -22.56 11.14 13.56
N ALA A 65 -23.74 11.17 12.95
CA ALA A 65 -24.91 10.48 13.47
C ALA A 65 -24.79 8.96 13.31
N THR A 66 -24.27 8.52 12.16
CA THR A 66 -24.00 7.11 11.90
C THR A 66 -22.86 6.55 12.77
N ILE A 67 -21.89 7.37 13.15
CA ILE A 67 -20.86 6.99 14.13
C ILE A 67 -21.50 6.66 15.49
N ALA A 68 -22.42 7.50 15.97
CA ALA A 68 -23.13 7.24 17.24
C ALA A 68 -23.95 5.95 17.18
N LEU A 69 -24.58 5.66 16.04
CA LEU A 69 -25.30 4.41 15.82
C LEU A 69 -24.35 3.19 15.85
N ALA A 70 -23.21 3.27 15.21
CA ALA A 70 -22.20 2.21 15.26
C ALA A 70 -21.73 1.96 16.71
N ALA A 71 -21.44 3.01 17.46
CA ALA A 71 -21.05 2.92 18.86
C ALA A 71 -22.12 2.22 19.72
N SER A 72 -23.42 2.50 19.50
CA SER A 72 -24.52 1.82 20.20
C SER A 72 -24.60 0.32 19.94
N LYS A 73 -23.94 -0.17 18.90
CA LYS A 73 -23.84 -1.60 18.52
C LYS A 73 -22.48 -2.23 18.91
N GLY A 74 -21.69 -1.51 19.70
CA GLY A 74 -20.43 -1.99 20.28
C GLY A 74 -19.22 -1.77 19.39
N PHE A 75 -19.33 -1.04 18.29
CA PHE A 75 -18.17 -0.61 17.53
C PHE A 75 -17.50 0.60 18.20
N GLU A 76 -16.22 0.51 18.46
CA GLU A 76 -15.44 1.61 19.04
C GLU A 76 -14.82 2.45 17.93
N LEU A 77 -15.10 3.74 17.88
CA LEU A 77 -14.41 4.66 16.97
C LEU A 77 -12.99 4.91 17.49
N LEU A 78 -11.99 4.45 16.76
CA LEU A 78 -10.56 4.66 17.05
C LEU A 78 -10.03 6.00 16.56
N GLY A 79 -10.65 6.54 15.53
CA GLY A 79 -10.31 7.83 14.96
C GLY A 79 -11.10 8.12 13.70
N ARG A 80 -11.24 9.42 13.42
CA ARG A 80 -11.78 9.95 12.16
C ARG A 80 -10.80 10.99 11.63
N GLU A 81 -10.53 10.93 10.36
CA GLU A 81 -9.57 11.80 9.71
C GLU A 81 -10.12 12.23 8.34
N ARG A 82 -10.07 13.54 8.07
CA ARG A 82 -10.33 14.08 6.75
C ARG A 82 -9.01 14.15 5.99
N ILE A 83 -8.98 13.54 4.82
CA ILE A 83 -7.81 13.58 3.95
C ILE A 83 -7.97 14.77 3.01
N GLU A 84 -7.26 15.84 3.35
CA GLU A 84 -7.23 17.04 2.53
C GLU A 84 -6.72 16.72 1.12
N GLY A 85 -7.22 17.42 0.11
CA GLY A 85 -6.88 17.17 -1.29
C GLY A 85 -7.60 16.00 -1.96
N LEU A 86 -8.16 15.04 -1.19
CA LEU A 86 -9.02 13.97 -1.71
C LEU A 86 -10.49 14.12 -1.32
N GLU A 87 -10.83 15.12 -0.49
CA GLU A 87 -12.18 15.32 0.07
C GLU A 87 -12.77 14.05 0.69
N LEU A 88 -11.90 13.19 1.23
CA LEU A 88 -12.25 11.88 1.75
C LEU A 88 -12.20 11.88 3.28
N ASP A 89 -13.32 11.56 3.93
CA ASP A 89 -13.41 11.29 5.36
C ASP A 89 -13.25 9.80 5.61
N ILE A 90 -12.28 9.42 6.44
CA ILE A 90 -12.02 8.03 6.85
C ILE A 90 -12.24 7.88 8.35
N ALA A 91 -13.03 6.89 8.74
CA ALA A 91 -13.21 6.48 10.12
C ALA A 91 -12.68 5.05 10.33
N ARG A 92 -11.97 4.82 11.44
CA ARG A 92 -11.49 3.51 11.86
C ARG A 92 -12.30 3.03 13.05
N PHE A 93 -12.78 1.80 12.98
CA PHE A 93 -13.58 1.18 14.02
C PHE A 93 -12.94 -0.11 14.52
N ARG A 94 -12.90 -0.28 15.85
CA ARG A 94 -12.63 -1.58 16.46
C ARG A 94 -13.92 -2.38 16.47
N VAL A 95 -13.83 -3.63 16.07
CA VAL A 95 -14.97 -4.55 16.10
C VAL A 95 -15.29 -4.98 17.53
N PRO A 96 -16.58 -5.27 17.85
CA PRO A 96 -16.96 -5.80 19.15
C PRO A 96 -16.23 -7.13 19.45
N GLU A 97 -15.84 -7.32 20.72
CA GLU A 97 -15.20 -8.56 21.18
C GLU A 97 -15.99 -9.81 20.78
N GLY A 98 -15.26 -10.88 20.43
CA GLY A 98 -15.84 -12.18 20.06
C GLY A 98 -16.51 -12.20 18.68
N ARG A 99 -16.50 -11.11 17.93
CA ARG A 99 -17.09 -11.04 16.60
C ARG A 99 -16.01 -11.17 15.52
N SER A 100 -16.22 -12.06 14.56
CA SER A 100 -15.30 -12.18 13.41
C SER A 100 -15.37 -10.93 12.53
N LEU A 101 -14.23 -10.56 11.95
CA LEU A 101 -14.05 -9.37 11.09
C LEU A 101 -15.11 -9.30 9.97
N GLY A 102 -15.34 -10.41 9.24
CA GLY A 102 -16.30 -10.45 8.14
C GLY A 102 -17.77 -10.26 8.59
N ARG A 103 -18.16 -10.80 9.77
CA ARG A 103 -19.49 -10.55 10.32
C ARG A 103 -19.65 -9.10 10.78
N ALA A 104 -18.62 -8.55 11.42
CA ALA A 104 -18.61 -7.17 11.86
C ALA A 104 -18.68 -6.21 10.67
N ARG A 105 -17.92 -6.47 9.58
CA ARG A 105 -17.97 -5.69 8.35
C ARG A 105 -19.37 -5.63 7.75
N LYS A 106 -20.03 -6.80 7.61
CA LYS A 106 -21.40 -6.88 7.09
C LYS A 106 -22.42 -6.16 7.98
N GLN A 107 -22.22 -6.19 9.29
CA GLN A 107 -23.07 -5.47 10.24
C GLN A 107 -22.83 -3.96 10.13
N LEU A 108 -21.57 -3.51 10.14
CA LEU A 108 -21.23 -2.10 10.07
C LEU A 108 -21.73 -1.49 8.76
N ALA A 109 -21.56 -2.18 7.63
CA ALA A 109 -22.08 -1.75 6.33
C ALA A 109 -23.61 -1.57 6.31
N LYS A 110 -24.36 -2.39 7.09
CA LYS A 110 -25.82 -2.19 7.24
C LYS A 110 -26.19 -0.99 8.11
N LEU A 111 -25.33 -0.65 9.08
CA LEU A 111 -25.54 0.52 9.94
C LEU A 111 -25.15 1.83 9.25
N LEU A 112 -24.23 1.76 8.30
CA LEU A 112 -23.65 2.87 7.55
C LEU A 112 -23.94 2.68 6.05
N PRO A 113 -25.19 2.75 5.59
CA PRO A 113 -25.57 2.38 4.21
C PRO A 113 -24.95 3.28 3.14
N ASP A 114 -24.62 4.51 3.49
CA ASP A 114 -24.01 5.50 2.58
C ASP A 114 -22.48 5.50 2.65
N ALA A 115 -21.89 4.70 3.54
CA ALA A 115 -20.44 4.57 3.70
C ALA A 115 -19.90 3.30 3.03
N GLU A 116 -18.71 3.39 2.48
CA GLU A 116 -17.95 2.20 2.08
C GLU A 116 -17.23 1.62 3.28
N VAL A 117 -17.53 0.36 3.62
CA VAL A 117 -16.97 -0.33 4.79
C VAL A 117 -16.14 -1.53 4.34
N ASP A 118 -14.87 -1.56 4.74
CA ASP A 118 -14.00 -2.70 4.50
C ASP A 118 -13.09 -3.03 5.70
N ALA A 119 -12.39 -4.15 5.65
CA ALA A 119 -11.30 -4.46 6.58
C ALA A 119 -10.14 -3.48 6.36
N ASP A 120 -9.35 -3.20 7.40
CA ASP A 120 -8.10 -2.45 7.25
C ASP A 120 -7.03 -3.39 6.68
N ASN A 121 -7.14 -3.70 5.37
CA ASN A 121 -6.30 -4.67 4.68
C ASN A 121 -4.84 -4.22 4.64
N ILE A 122 -3.93 -5.19 4.68
CA ILE A 122 -2.49 -4.98 4.65
C ILE A 122 -1.97 -5.24 3.24
N TYR A 123 -1.27 -4.25 2.67
CA TYR A 123 -0.65 -4.32 1.36
C TYR A 123 0.86 -4.50 1.51
N PHE A 124 1.40 -5.45 0.77
CA PHE A 124 2.84 -5.69 0.76
C PHE A 124 3.55 -4.71 -0.17
N ALA A 125 4.77 -4.33 0.20
CA ALA A 125 5.66 -3.65 -0.72
C ALA A 125 5.83 -4.46 -2.01
N SER A 126 5.76 -3.79 -3.15
CA SER A 126 5.88 -4.43 -4.46
C SER A 126 7.32 -4.87 -4.73
N GLY A 127 7.51 -6.08 -5.23
CA GLY A 127 8.74 -6.61 -5.79
C GLY A 127 9.60 -7.44 -4.86
N PRO A 128 10.27 -8.48 -5.39
CA PRO A 128 11.48 -9.01 -4.81
C PRO A 128 12.57 -7.95 -4.97
N GLY A 129 13.44 -7.79 -3.98
CA GLY A 129 14.56 -6.84 -4.04
C GLY A 129 15.62 -7.21 -5.10
N GLY A 130 15.21 -7.36 -6.34
CA GLY A 130 16.03 -7.61 -7.51
C GLY A 130 16.16 -6.33 -8.32
N ALA A 131 17.41 -5.87 -8.55
CA ALA A 131 17.69 -4.77 -9.46
C ALA A 131 17.23 -5.14 -10.86
N LEU A 132 16.29 -4.36 -11.42
CA LEU A 132 16.03 -4.40 -12.85
C LEU A 132 17.14 -3.63 -13.59
N PRO A 133 17.64 -4.11 -14.73
CA PRO A 133 18.60 -3.34 -15.52
C PRO A 133 17.94 -2.06 -16.04
N HIS A 134 18.54 -0.91 -15.73
CA HIS A 134 18.01 0.41 -16.06
C HIS A 134 18.46 0.83 -17.46
N ALA A 135 17.49 1.09 -18.32
CA ALA A 135 17.70 2.05 -19.40
C ALA A 135 17.39 3.45 -18.80
N ALA A 136 18.43 4.23 -18.57
CA ALA A 136 18.27 5.61 -18.11
C ALA A 136 17.72 6.45 -19.26
N LEU A 137 16.43 6.78 -19.22
CA LEU A 137 15.88 7.91 -19.93
C LEU A 137 16.17 9.17 -19.10
N ALA A 138 17.33 9.79 -19.34
CA ALA A 138 17.62 11.09 -18.81
C ALA A 138 16.79 12.13 -19.58
N THR A 139 15.62 12.46 -19.07
CA THR A 139 15.00 13.76 -19.36
C THR A 139 15.62 14.76 -18.40
N ALA A 140 16.27 15.79 -18.93
CA ALA A 140 16.71 16.93 -18.14
C ALA A 140 15.47 17.53 -17.49
N ALA A 141 15.26 17.24 -16.20
CA ALA A 141 14.26 17.92 -15.41
C ALA A 141 14.82 19.33 -15.11
N ASP A 142 14.07 20.33 -15.51
CA ASP A 142 14.26 21.71 -15.09
C ASP A 142 14.44 21.73 -13.57
N GLU A 143 15.41 22.50 -13.05
CA GLU A 143 15.63 22.68 -11.59
C GLU A 143 14.46 23.46 -10.99
N GLY A 144 13.26 22.90 -11.11
CA GLY A 144 12.03 23.50 -10.64
C GLY A 144 11.75 23.22 -9.17
N THR A 145 10.86 24.00 -8.58
CA THR A 145 10.31 23.85 -7.24
C THR A 145 9.40 22.61 -7.10
N ALA A 146 9.29 21.78 -8.12
CA ALA A 146 8.45 20.60 -8.11
C ALA A 146 8.92 19.59 -7.06
N ARG A 147 7.96 19.03 -6.34
CA ARG A 147 8.16 17.97 -5.35
C ARG A 147 7.60 16.67 -5.91
N LEU A 148 8.30 15.57 -5.64
CA LEU A 148 7.83 14.23 -5.94
C LEU A 148 7.30 13.60 -4.66
N GLY A 149 6.16 12.92 -4.73
CA GLY A 149 5.61 12.11 -3.65
C GLY A 149 5.98 10.63 -3.82
N LEU A 150 6.40 9.99 -2.73
CA LEU A 150 6.65 8.56 -2.64
C LEU A 150 5.89 7.98 -1.46
N ILE A 151 5.05 6.98 -1.69
CA ILE A 151 4.39 6.18 -0.66
C ILE A 151 5.04 4.80 -0.66
N ASP A 152 5.89 4.54 0.35
CA ASP A 152 6.69 3.30 0.44
C ASP A 152 7.14 3.08 1.90
N GLY A 153 8.21 2.36 2.14
CA GLY A 153 8.97 2.34 3.39
C GLY A 153 9.93 3.54 3.49
N GLY A 154 10.45 3.77 4.69
CA GLY A 154 11.33 4.92 4.94
C GLY A 154 12.64 4.83 4.14
N VAL A 155 13.25 5.99 3.92
CA VAL A 155 14.48 6.18 3.15
C VAL A 155 15.66 6.28 4.09
N ALA A 156 16.68 5.45 3.90
CA ALA A 156 17.93 5.54 4.65
C ALA A 156 18.74 6.80 4.25
N ALA A 157 19.57 7.26 5.18
CA ALA A 157 20.61 8.22 4.85
C ALA A 157 21.57 7.58 3.83
N HIS A 158 21.51 8.05 2.58
CA HIS A 158 22.34 7.57 1.48
C HIS A 158 22.91 8.74 0.68
N PRO A 159 24.21 8.70 0.29
CA PRO A 159 24.83 9.83 -0.43
C PRO A 159 24.07 10.26 -1.69
N SER A 160 23.49 9.31 -2.43
CA SER A 160 22.76 9.63 -3.68
C SER A 160 21.54 10.52 -3.47
N VAL A 161 20.93 10.51 -2.30
CA VAL A 161 19.68 11.25 -1.98
C VAL A 161 19.89 12.32 -0.90
N ALA A 162 21.13 12.57 -0.49
CA ALA A 162 21.45 13.48 0.59
C ALA A 162 20.89 14.90 0.36
N GLY A 163 20.21 15.44 1.37
CA GLY A 163 19.62 16.79 1.36
C GLY A 163 18.37 16.97 0.47
N ARG A 164 17.86 15.87 -0.14
CA ARG A 164 16.71 15.93 -1.06
C ARG A 164 15.45 15.28 -0.56
N VAL A 165 15.54 14.46 0.47
CA VAL A 165 14.40 13.68 1.00
C VAL A 165 13.91 14.31 2.29
N GLU A 166 12.64 14.66 2.29
CA GLU A 166 11.84 14.92 3.48
C GLU A 166 10.93 13.71 3.70
N GLN A 167 10.86 13.16 4.92
CA GLN A 167 10.06 11.96 5.15
C GLN A 167 9.16 12.05 6.39
N ARG A 168 8.00 11.41 6.30
CA ARG A 168 7.02 11.32 7.38
C ARG A 168 6.52 9.89 7.55
N GLY A 169 6.32 9.46 8.81
CA GLY A 169 5.78 8.15 9.15
C GLY A 169 4.26 8.14 9.29
N PHE A 170 3.61 7.07 8.80
CA PHE A 170 2.17 6.83 8.86
C PHE A 170 1.81 5.49 9.51
N ALA A 171 2.81 4.69 9.86
CA ALA A 171 2.69 3.44 10.61
C ALA A 171 3.48 3.50 11.92
N LYS A 172 3.26 2.54 12.82
CA LYS A 172 4.01 2.42 14.08
C LYS A 172 5.50 2.21 13.78
N GLY A 173 6.35 2.98 14.46
CA GLY A 173 7.80 2.94 14.27
C GLY A 173 8.29 3.53 12.95
N ALA A 174 7.44 4.22 12.19
CA ALA A 174 7.83 4.98 11.01
C ALA A 174 8.25 6.42 11.39
N PRO A 175 9.15 7.07 10.62
CA PRO A 175 9.84 6.49 9.46
C PRO A 175 10.94 5.52 9.88
N SER A 176 11.01 4.38 9.21
CA SER A 176 12.03 3.34 9.40
C SER A 176 12.69 3.00 8.06
N ALA A 177 14.01 3.13 8.00
CA ALA A 177 14.76 2.92 6.76
C ALA A 177 14.51 1.53 6.17
N SER A 178 14.08 1.49 4.91
CA SER A 178 13.88 0.26 4.14
C SER A 178 14.80 0.21 2.92
N ARG A 179 15.20 -0.99 2.53
CA ARG A 179 16.00 -1.18 1.30
C ARG A 179 15.21 -0.77 0.06
N HIS A 180 13.90 -1.10 0.02
CA HIS A 180 13.02 -0.79 -1.10
C HIS A 180 12.80 0.72 -1.21
N GLY A 181 12.34 1.40 -0.17
CA GLY A 181 12.12 2.85 -0.18
C GLY A 181 13.39 3.64 -0.51
N THR A 182 14.56 3.19 0.01
CA THR A 182 15.85 3.82 -0.31
C THR A 182 16.22 3.64 -1.79
N ALA A 183 16.03 2.44 -2.35
CA ALA A 183 16.31 2.17 -3.76
C ALA A 183 15.40 2.99 -4.67
N VAL A 184 14.08 3.01 -4.39
CA VAL A 184 13.11 3.80 -5.16
C VAL A 184 13.42 5.30 -5.08
N ALA A 185 13.72 5.83 -3.89
CA ALA A 185 14.14 7.22 -3.72
C ALA A 185 15.37 7.56 -4.55
N SER A 186 16.38 6.66 -4.57
CA SER A 186 17.58 6.84 -5.39
C SER A 186 17.28 6.84 -6.90
N LEU A 187 16.33 6.02 -7.35
CA LEU A 187 15.88 5.98 -8.74
C LEU A 187 15.07 7.22 -9.14
N LEU A 188 14.40 7.85 -8.18
CA LEU A 188 13.62 9.07 -8.43
C LEU A 188 14.52 10.31 -8.44
N VAL A 189 15.23 10.60 -7.33
CA VAL A 189 15.94 11.88 -7.14
C VAL A 189 17.44 11.71 -6.92
N GLY A 190 17.97 10.52 -7.14
CA GLY A 190 19.38 10.22 -6.90
C GLY A 190 20.33 11.06 -7.75
N SER A 191 21.55 11.26 -7.22
CA SER A 191 22.67 11.91 -7.93
C SER A 191 23.97 11.20 -7.60
N GLY A 192 24.98 11.45 -8.39
CA GLY A 192 26.29 10.80 -8.28
C GLY A 192 26.35 9.50 -9.07
N SER A 193 26.68 8.39 -8.41
CA SER A 193 26.77 7.07 -9.05
C SER A 193 25.40 6.50 -9.47
N ILE A 194 24.30 7.00 -8.89
CA ILE A 194 22.94 6.65 -9.29
C ILE A 194 22.28 7.93 -9.81
N GLN A 195 21.99 7.95 -11.10
CA GLN A 195 21.28 9.04 -11.75
C GLN A 195 19.77 8.77 -11.66
N GLY A 196 19.05 9.53 -10.84
CA GLY A 196 17.60 9.46 -10.73
C GLY A 196 16.88 10.07 -11.93
N ALA A 197 15.63 9.63 -12.16
CA ALA A 197 14.79 10.14 -13.25
C ALA A 197 14.47 11.63 -13.13
N ALA A 198 14.47 12.17 -11.90
CA ALA A 198 14.19 13.57 -11.58
C ALA A 198 15.29 14.13 -10.66
N THR A 199 16.55 13.99 -11.10
CA THR A 199 17.71 14.52 -10.39
C THR A 199 17.56 16.04 -10.20
N GLY A 200 17.80 16.55 -8.97
CA GLY A 200 17.61 17.96 -8.64
C GLY A 200 16.28 18.26 -7.95
N GLN A 201 15.27 17.41 -8.09
CA GLN A 201 13.99 17.58 -7.40
C GLN A 201 14.04 17.14 -5.93
N ARG A 202 13.08 17.64 -5.14
CA ARG A 202 12.87 17.22 -3.75
C ARG A 202 11.88 16.07 -3.71
N LEU A 203 12.11 15.11 -2.80
CA LEU A 203 11.25 13.95 -2.57
C LEU A 203 10.57 14.06 -1.21
N LEU A 204 9.24 13.96 -1.19
CA LEU A 204 8.45 13.75 0.01
C LEU A 204 8.17 12.24 0.13
N ALA A 205 8.76 11.58 1.12
CA ALA A 205 8.63 10.14 1.31
C ALA A 205 7.70 9.83 2.51
N ALA A 206 6.54 9.25 2.22
CA ALA A 206 5.59 8.79 3.21
C ALA A 206 5.87 7.31 3.54
N ASP A 207 6.41 7.05 4.74
CA ASP A 207 6.63 5.68 5.21
C ASP A 207 5.32 5.12 5.80
N VAL A 208 4.69 4.21 5.06
CA VAL A 208 3.44 3.54 5.45
C VAL A 208 3.66 2.18 6.10
N TYR A 209 4.91 1.70 6.16
CA TYR A 209 5.26 0.38 6.73
C TYR A 209 5.84 0.47 8.14
N GLY A 210 6.81 1.35 8.38
CA GLY A 210 7.51 1.45 9.66
C GLY A 210 8.15 0.13 10.07
N THR A 211 8.04 -0.18 11.38
CA THR A 211 8.46 -1.47 11.97
C THR A 211 7.27 -2.33 12.43
N ASP A 212 6.05 -1.94 12.06
CA ASP A 212 4.82 -2.62 12.45
C ASP A 212 4.60 -3.87 11.60
N PRO A 213 4.33 -5.05 12.19
CA PRO A 213 3.89 -6.24 11.45
C PRO A 213 2.65 -5.98 10.57
N ALA A 214 1.76 -5.09 11.02
CA ALA A 214 0.58 -4.63 10.29
C ALA A 214 0.84 -3.35 9.46
N GLY A 215 2.10 -3.01 9.19
CA GLY A 215 2.48 -1.90 8.32
C GLY A 215 1.99 -2.10 6.89
N GLY A 216 1.76 -1.01 6.17
CA GLY A 216 1.13 -1.03 4.83
C GLY A 216 -0.38 -1.23 4.87
N SER A 217 -1.04 -0.91 6.00
CA SER A 217 -2.49 -0.98 6.10
C SER A 217 -3.17 0.05 5.21
N ALA A 218 -4.40 -0.26 4.76
CA ALA A 218 -5.22 0.62 3.93
C ALA A 218 -5.35 2.01 4.55
N SER A 219 -5.55 2.07 5.88
CA SER A 219 -5.67 3.34 6.61
C SER A 219 -4.35 4.13 6.67
N ALA A 220 -3.18 3.47 6.76
CA ALA A 220 -1.88 4.13 6.71
C ALA A 220 -1.61 4.71 5.32
N ILE A 221 -1.89 3.93 4.27
CA ILE A 221 -1.74 4.36 2.88
C ILE A 221 -2.66 5.53 2.56
N ALA A 222 -3.92 5.47 2.98
CA ALA A 222 -4.90 6.51 2.70
C ALA A 222 -4.57 7.88 3.32
N ARG A 223 -3.83 7.91 4.44
CA ARG A 223 -3.39 9.17 5.08
C ARG A 223 -2.20 9.83 4.38
N ALA A 224 -1.38 9.07 3.67
CA ALA A 224 -0.17 9.58 3.05
C ALA A 224 -0.42 10.66 1.97
N PRO A 225 -1.40 10.52 1.04
CA PRO A 225 -1.69 11.52 0.02
C PRO A 225 -1.99 12.91 0.56
N GLY A 226 -2.73 13.02 1.68
CA GLY A 226 -3.06 14.31 2.29
C GLY A 226 -1.84 15.10 2.78
N TRP A 227 -0.74 14.41 3.08
CA TRP A 227 0.53 15.07 3.41
C TRP A 227 1.36 15.39 2.16
N LEU A 228 1.20 14.60 1.09
CA LEU A 228 1.95 14.78 -0.15
C LEU A 228 1.37 15.91 -1.03
N ALA A 229 0.08 16.24 -0.86
CA ALA A 229 -0.60 17.33 -1.55
C ALA A 229 -0.19 18.71 -1.00
#